data_a0bc53510830166358f8fd93f50efc8a
#
_entry.id   a0bc53510830166358f8fd93f50efc8a
#
_cell.length_a   1.000
_cell.length_b   1.000
_cell.length_c   1.000
_cell.angle_alpha   90.00
_cell.angle_beta   90.00
_cell.angle_gamma   90.00
#
_symmetry.space_group_name_H-M   'P 1'
#
loop_
_entity.id
_entity.type
_entity.pdbx_description
1 polymer ?
#
loop_
_entity_poly.entity_id
_entity_poly.type
_entity_poly.pdbx_seq_one_letter_code
_entity_poly.pdbx_strand_id
1 'polypeptide(L)'
;FAGANYSADETITAGYVITTNKIGDKTTIVAGVRIEQTDLNYVGQIFDEETGTTPADITETSGGKDYTNVLPSINIRYDFSNDLNVTLAYSRSLARPDYYDLVPYQYSNSDDAEVEFGNSELEATQANNFDLMAEKYIGNTGIISGGLFYKSIDNWIYTYSTDGYTYAGNTDYEFTQKRNGKSASVFGVELAIQKELIDNLNVAANYTFTDSETDSVDGRNDVPLAGAVENMYNVSLAYETDKFFVRASYNYAGEQLDELGGATWEDRYYDEQKFLDLNASYNLTDKIRLFAEAKNLTNQPLRYYQGSKE
;
A
#
# COMPACT_ATOMS: atom_id res chain seq x y z
N PHE A 1 -18.71 0.56 23.75
CA PHE A 1 -17.91 1.73 23.31
C PHE A 1 -16.74 2.10 24.24
N ALA A 2 -16.63 1.57 25.44
CA ALA A 2 -15.54 1.87 26.37
C ALA A 2 -14.24 1.09 26.04
N GLY A 3 -14.34 -0.11 25.50
CA GLY A 3 -13.21 -0.97 25.19
C GLY A 3 -12.33 -0.51 24.02
N ALA A 4 -12.80 0.45 23.21
CA ALA A 4 -12.04 0.99 22.07
C ALA A 4 -11.29 2.30 22.40
N ASN A 5 -11.32 2.76 23.66
CA ASN A 5 -10.61 3.98 24.04
C ASN A 5 -9.13 3.68 24.32
N TYR A 6 -8.27 4.45 23.68
CA TYR A 6 -6.82 4.40 23.94
C TYR A 6 -6.18 5.77 23.84
N SER A 7 -4.99 5.90 24.38
CA SER A 7 -4.07 7.00 24.09
C SER A 7 -2.70 6.44 23.74
N ALA A 8 -2.03 7.09 22.78
CA ALA A 8 -0.67 6.73 22.42
C ALA A 8 0.14 8.02 22.19
N ASP A 9 1.37 8.01 22.69
CA ASP A 9 2.35 9.06 22.49
C ASP A 9 3.58 8.46 21.80
N GLU A 10 3.92 8.98 20.62
CA GLU A 10 5.13 8.57 19.90
C GLU A 10 6.07 9.76 19.74
N THR A 11 7.33 9.54 20.12
CA THR A 11 8.41 10.49 19.87
C THR A 11 9.43 9.87 18.94
N ILE A 12 9.67 10.53 17.79
CA ILE A 12 10.70 10.10 16.84
C ILE A 12 11.81 11.15 16.81
N THR A 13 13.01 10.75 17.24
CA THR A 13 14.22 11.54 17.13
C THR A 13 15.06 11.03 15.98
N ALA A 14 15.41 11.87 15.01
CA ALA A 14 16.11 11.43 13.83
C ALA A 14 17.22 12.39 13.39
N GLY A 15 18.28 11.81 12.80
CA GLY A 15 19.34 12.52 12.11
C GLY A 15 19.69 11.86 10.79
N TYR A 16 20.17 12.64 9.82
CA TYR A 16 20.59 12.10 8.53
C TYR A 16 21.79 12.84 7.96
N VAL A 17 22.51 12.13 7.09
CA VAL A 17 23.57 12.68 6.24
C VAL A 17 23.30 12.25 4.80
N ILE A 18 23.36 13.18 3.87
CA ILE A 18 23.22 12.93 2.44
C ILE A 18 24.35 13.63 1.67
N THR A 19 24.83 12.97 0.62
CA THR A 19 25.86 13.53 -0.27
C THR A 19 25.43 13.36 -1.72
N THR A 20 25.75 14.34 -2.55
CA THR A 20 25.56 14.29 -4.00
C THR A 20 26.92 14.46 -4.68
N ASN A 21 27.31 13.46 -5.45
CA ASN A 21 28.60 13.42 -6.15
C ASN A 21 28.36 13.28 -7.66
N LYS A 22 29.08 14.10 -8.45
CA LYS A 22 29.12 13.96 -9.90
C LYS A 22 30.44 13.36 -10.31
N ILE A 23 30.40 12.31 -11.11
CA ILE A 23 31.60 11.64 -11.65
C ILE A 23 31.60 11.85 -13.17
N GLY A 24 32.46 12.77 -13.62
CA GLY A 24 32.40 13.27 -14.99
C GLY A 24 31.09 14.00 -15.27
N ASP A 25 30.68 14.01 -16.54
CA ASP A 25 29.47 14.72 -16.98
C ASP A 25 28.20 13.82 -17.02
N LYS A 26 28.38 12.51 -16.80
CA LYS A 26 27.33 11.53 -17.06
C LYS A 26 26.79 10.81 -15.82
N THR A 27 27.54 10.80 -14.72
CA THR A 27 27.17 10.01 -13.54
C THR A 27 26.86 10.93 -12.37
N THR A 28 25.67 10.77 -11.80
CA THR A 28 25.29 11.42 -10.54
C THR A 28 24.99 10.35 -9.50
N ILE A 29 25.64 10.44 -8.35
CA ILE A 29 25.44 9.53 -7.21
C ILE A 29 24.90 10.37 -6.06
N VAL A 30 23.71 9.98 -5.55
CA VAL A 30 23.14 10.50 -4.32
C VAL A 30 23.15 9.37 -3.31
N ALA A 31 23.85 9.55 -2.20
CA ALA A 31 23.91 8.52 -1.14
C ALA A 31 23.69 9.16 0.23
N GLY A 32 23.01 8.44 1.09
CA GLY A 32 22.74 8.94 2.43
C GLY A 32 22.38 7.83 3.41
N VAL A 33 22.34 8.21 4.67
CA VAL A 33 21.85 7.36 5.75
C VAL A 33 21.05 8.23 6.72
N ARG A 34 19.91 7.71 7.13
CA ARG A 34 19.06 8.27 8.18
C ARG A 34 19.00 7.29 9.35
N ILE A 35 19.08 7.80 10.57
CA ILE A 35 18.93 7.03 11.80
C ILE A 35 17.73 7.62 12.55
N GLU A 36 16.81 6.77 12.94
CA GLU A 36 15.63 7.12 13.73
C GLU A 36 15.62 6.33 15.04
N GLN A 37 15.42 7.04 16.13
CA GLN A 37 15.06 6.47 17.44
C GLN A 37 13.59 6.74 17.68
N THR A 38 12.80 5.69 17.88
CA THR A 38 11.38 5.78 18.21
C THR A 38 11.17 5.37 19.66
N ASP A 39 10.40 6.17 20.37
CA ASP A 39 9.91 5.93 21.73
C ASP A 39 8.38 6.00 21.66
N LEU A 40 7.71 4.90 21.94
CA LEU A 40 6.26 4.77 21.87
C LEU A 40 5.73 4.30 23.24
N ASN A 41 4.75 5.00 23.77
CA ASN A 41 4.01 4.63 24.95
C ASN A 41 2.52 4.64 24.66
N TYR A 42 1.78 3.68 25.20
CA TYR A 42 0.34 3.60 25.01
C TYR A 42 -0.38 3.14 26.27
N VAL A 43 -1.63 3.57 26.38
CA VAL A 43 -2.61 3.11 27.37
C VAL A 43 -3.88 2.74 26.65
N GLY A 44 -4.37 1.55 26.87
CA GLY A 44 -5.62 1.04 26.30
C GLY A 44 -6.59 0.62 27.39
N GLN A 45 -7.82 0.36 26.99
CA GLN A 45 -8.88 -0.12 27.87
C GLN A 45 -9.37 -1.47 27.38
N ILE A 46 -9.52 -2.41 28.28
CA ILE A 46 -10.11 -3.72 28.04
C ILE A 46 -11.49 -3.71 28.70
N PHE A 47 -12.49 -3.99 27.94
CA PHE A 47 -13.85 -4.20 28.41
C PHE A 47 -14.44 -5.42 27.72
N ASP A 48 -14.78 -6.43 28.51
CA ASP A 48 -15.44 -7.62 28.02
C ASP A 48 -16.98 -7.43 28.16
N GLU A 49 -17.66 -7.25 27.04
CA GLU A 49 -19.12 -7.00 27.02
C GLU A 49 -19.93 -8.20 27.50
N GLU A 50 -19.38 -9.42 27.47
CA GLU A 50 -20.09 -10.61 27.95
C GLU A 50 -20.07 -10.76 29.48
N THR A 51 -19.02 -10.32 30.12
CA THR A 51 -18.83 -10.45 31.56
C THR A 51 -18.93 -9.14 32.30
N GLY A 52 -18.65 -8.02 31.62
CA GLY A 52 -18.71 -6.67 32.15
C GLY A 52 -20.12 -6.08 32.08
N THR A 53 -20.61 -5.52 33.17
CA THR A 53 -21.94 -4.92 33.25
C THR A 53 -21.91 -3.43 33.60
N THR A 54 -20.77 -2.93 34.02
CA THR A 54 -20.61 -1.56 34.50
C THR A 54 -19.28 -0.94 34.03
N PRO A 55 -19.15 0.40 34.00
CA PRO A 55 -17.88 1.06 33.73
C PRO A 55 -16.73 0.70 34.72
N ALA A 56 -17.06 0.11 35.87
CA ALA A 56 -16.07 -0.36 36.84
C ALA A 56 -15.36 -1.66 36.40
N ASP A 57 -15.90 -2.35 35.40
CA ASP A 57 -15.33 -3.57 34.85
C ASP A 57 -14.30 -3.28 33.74
N ILE A 58 -14.09 -1.98 33.40
CA ILE A 58 -13.05 -1.55 32.47
C ILE A 58 -11.67 -1.69 33.16
N THR A 59 -10.76 -2.39 32.52
CA THR A 59 -9.37 -2.54 32.96
C THR A 59 -8.46 -1.72 32.07
N GLU A 60 -7.58 -0.89 32.66
CA GLU A 60 -6.52 -0.21 31.91
C GLU A 60 -5.32 -1.13 31.72
N THR A 61 -4.76 -1.09 30.51
CA THR A 61 -3.51 -1.74 30.16
C THR A 61 -2.57 -0.73 29.54
N SER A 62 -1.26 -0.83 29.81
CA SER A 62 -0.27 0.08 29.28
C SER A 62 0.97 -0.66 28.80
N GLY A 63 1.66 -0.08 27.85
CA GLY A 63 2.91 -0.62 27.32
C GLY A 63 3.67 0.41 26.53
N GLY A 64 4.78 0.00 25.95
CA GLY A 64 5.60 0.86 25.11
C GLY A 64 6.68 0.07 24.39
N LYS A 65 7.29 0.70 23.40
CA LYS A 65 8.39 0.16 22.59
C LYS A 65 9.43 1.23 22.29
N ASP A 66 10.69 0.84 22.46
CA ASP A 66 11.86 1.62 22.06
C ASP A 66 12.63 0.88 20.99
N TYR A 67 12.89 1.52 19.86
CA TYR A 67 13.69 0.90 18.80
C TYR A 67 14.42 1.92 17.93
N THR A 68 15.54 1.47 17.33
CA THR A 68 16.35 2.28 16.43
C THR A 68 16.33 1.67 15.03
N ASN A 69 16.10 2.51 14.03
CA ASN A 69 16.18 2.13 12.62
C ASN A 69 17.32 2.86 11.91
N VAL A 70 18.07 2.11 11.10
CA VAL A 70 19.08 2.64 10.20
C VAL A 70 18.59 2.46 8.76
N LEU A 71 18.44 3.58 8.06
CA LEU A 71 17.79 3.67 6.75
C LEU A 71 18.78 4.24 5.71
N PRO A 72 19.68 3.39 5.17
CA PRO A 72 20.58 3.77 4.09
C PRO A 72 19.83 3.91 2.77
N SER A 73 20.35 4.77 1.90
CA SER A 73 19.90 4.90 0.52
C SER A 73 21.04 5.26 -0.42
N ILE A 74 21.00 4.75 -1.64
CA ILE A 74 21.88 5.14 -2.72
C ILE A 74 21.10 5.18 -4.03
N ASN A 75 21.31 6.23 -4.81
CA ASN A 75 20.76 6.40 -6.14
C ASN A 75 21.89 6.75 -7.09
N ILE A 76 22.05 5.98 -8.17
CA ILE A 76 23.09 6.15 -9.17
C ILE A 76 22.39 6.36 -10.51
N ARG A 77 22.46 7.57 -11.04
CA ARG A 77 21.97 7.93 -12.36
C ARG A 77 23.11 8.02 -13.34
N TYR A 78 22.96 7.38 -14.49
CA TYR A 78 23.86 7.47 -15.61
C TYR A 78 23.15 8.00 -16.85
N ASP A 79 23.62 9.14 -17.37
CA ASP A 79 23.11 9.77 -18.58
C ASP A 79 23.88 9.22 -19.80
N PHE A 80 23.30 8.25 -20.50
CA PHE A 80 23.88 7.67 -21.73
C PHE A 80 23.95 8.72 -22.84
N SER A 81 22.90 9.52 -22.96
CA SER A 81 22.76 10.65 -23.89
C SER A 81 21.89 11.73 -23.25
N ASN A 82 21.68 12.85 -23.94
CA ASN A 82 20.80 13.91 -23.45
C ASN A 82 19.35 13.50 -23.28
N ASP A 83 18.95 12.38 -23.90
CA ASP A 83 17.58 11.90 -23.95
C ASP A 83 17.40 10.49 -23.37
N LEU A 84 18.47 9.84 -22.91
CA LEU A 84 18.40 8.51 -22.30
C LEU A 84 19.21 8.48 -21.01
N ASN A 85 18.54 8.16 -19.92
CA ASN A 85 19.18 7.88 -18.64
C ASN A 85 18.75 6.53 -18.06
N VAL A 86 19.60 5.99 -17.21
CA VAL A 86 19.32 4.79 -16.41
C VAL A 86 19.65 5.11 -14.97
N THR A 87 18.76 4.72 -14.08
CA THR A 87 18.90 4.89 -12.63
C THR A 87 18.89 3.53 -11.95
N LEU A 88 19.87 3.29 -11.10
CA LEU A 88 19.90 2.19 -10.15
C LEU A 88 19.72 2.77 -8.76
N ALA A 89 18.76 2.26 -7.99
CA ALA A 89 18.52 2.72 -6.63
C ALA A 89 18.47 1.54 -5.65
N TYR A 90 18.92 1.81 -4.44
CA TYR A 90 18.70 1.00 -3.27
C TYR A 90 18.26 1.89 -2.12
N SER A 91 17.27 1.43 -1.37
CA SER A 91 16.85 2.08 -0.12
C SER A 91 16.32 1.07 0.88
N ARG A 92 16.55 1.36 2.17
CA ARG A 92 15.83 0.69 3.25
C ARG A 92 14.75 1.63 3.77
N SER A 93 13.52 1.11 3.87
CA SER A 93 12.35 1.82 4.37
C SER A 93 11.68 1.05 5.51
N LEU A 94 10.80 1.72 6.24
CA LEU A 94 10.01 1.10 7.28
C LEU A 94 8.56 1.61 7.23
N ALA A 95 7.63 0.77 7.70
CA ALA A 95 6.25 1.14 7.98
C ALA A 95 5.92 0.68 9.41
N ARG A 96 5.44 1.61 10.24
CA ARG A 96 5.04 1.32 11.61
C ARG A 96 3.65 0.74 11.66
N PRO A 97 3.33 -0.14 12.64
CA PRO A 97 1.95 -0.53 12.91
C PRO A 97 1.11 0.69 13.26
N ASP A 98 -0.18 0.61 13.01
CA ASP A 98 -1.12 1.61 13.51
C ASP A 98 -1.20 1.54 15.05
N TYR A 99 -1.38 2.69 15.71
CA TYR A 99 -1.44 2.73 17.17
C TYR A 99 -2.57 1.89 17.72
N TYR A 100 -3.72 1.87 17.03
CA TYR A 100 -4.86 1.04 17.40
C TYR A 100 -4.48 -0.44 17.48
N ASP A 101 -3.75 -0.94 16.49
CA ASP A 101 -3.35 -2.35 16.40
C ASP A 101 -2.35 -2.76 17.51
N LEU A 102 -1.54 -1.80 18.00
CA LEU A 102 -0.54 -2.03 19.06
C LEU A 102 -1.11 -2.04 20.46
N VAL A 103 -2.19 -1.31 20.69
CA VAL A 103 -2.80 -1.26 22.03
C VAL A 103 -3.49 -2.60 22.30
N PRO A 104 -3.21 -3.28 23.43
CA PRO A 104 -3.81 -4.57 23.75
C PRO A 104 -5.27 -4.42 24.20
N TYR A 105 -6.12 -3.92 23.31
CA TYR A 105 -7.57 -3.88 23.51
C TYR A 105 -8.19 -5.24 23.25
N GLN A 106 -9.39 -5.44 23.79
CA GLN A 106 -10.28 -6.53 23.45
C GLN A 106 -11.64 -5.92 23.09
N TYR A 107 -12.10 -6.20 21.91
CA TYR A 107 -13.45 -5.88 21.45
C TYR A 107 -14.20 -7.18 21.22
N SER A 108 -15.42 -7.26 21.72
CA SER A 108 -16.33 -8.38 21.47
C SER A 108 -17.70 -7.86 21.07
N ASN A 109 -18.33 -8.56 20.14
CA ASN A 109 -19.69 -8.31 19.72
C ASN A 109 -20.44 -9.66 19.77
N SER A 110 -21.27 -9.84 20.79
CA SER A 110 -22.01 -11.09 20.97
C SER A 110 -23.16 -11.27 19.97
N ASP A 111 -23.68 -10.18 19.41
CA ASP A 111 -24.78 -10.24 18.44
C ASP A 111 -24.29 -10.77 17.08
N ASP A 112 -23.07 -10.43 16.69
CA ASP A 112 -22.43 -10.87 15.45
C ASP A 112 -21.43 -12.02 15.67
N ALA A 113 -21.19 -12.42 16.93
CA ALA A 113 -20.21 -13.42 17.34
C ALA A 113 -18.78 -13.10 16.86
N GLU A 114 -18.33 -11.86 17.05
CA GLU A 114 -17.02 -11.36 16.63
C GLU A 114 -16.18 -10.96 17.84
N VAL A 115 -14.87 -11.26 17.78
CA VAL A 115 -13.88 -10.74 18.72
C VAL A 115 -12.65 -10.24 17.98
N GLU A 116 -12.18 -9.06 18.38
CA GLU A 116 -10.99 -8.43 17.82
C GLU A 116 -10.03 -8.04 18.96
N PHE A 117 -8.76 -8.44 18.84
CA PHE A 117 -7.73 -8.13 19.82
C PHE A 117 -6.61 -7.33 19.19
N GLY A 118 -6.19 -6.28 19.90
CA GLY A 118 -4.93 -5.61 19.57
C GLY A 118 -3.72 -6.51 19.86
N ASN A 119 -2.57 -6.16 19.29
CA ASN A 119 -1.34 -6.94 19.40
C ASN A 119 -0.13 -6.06 19.72
N SER A 120 0.23 -5.99 21.00
CA SER A 120 1.36 -5.22 21.48
C SER A 120 2.73 -5.75 21.00
N GLU A 121 2.77 -6.98 20.48
CA GLU A 121 4.00 -7.58 19.96
C GLU A 121 4.32 -7.19 18.52
N LEU A 122 3.42 -6.46 17.82
CA LEU A 122 3.66 -6.02 16.47
C LEU A 122 4.96 -5.24 16.34
N GLU A 123 5.77 -5.61 15.36
CA GLU A 123 7.00 -4.94 14.98
C GLU A 123 6.80 -4.11 13.70
N ALA A 124 7.62 -3.09 13.51
CA ALA A 124 7.60 -2.31 12.28
C ALA A 124 8.04 -3.16 11.09
N THR A 125 7.27 -3.12 10.02
CA THR A 125 7.65 -3.68 8.73
C THR A 125 8.88 -2.97 8.19
N GLN A 126 9.87 -3.70 7.73
CA GLN A 126 11.07 -3.15 7.10
C GLN A 126 11.21 -3.70 5.68
N ALA A 127 11.64 -2.85 4.75
CA ALA A 127 11.83 -3.28 3.37
C ALA A 127 13.18 -2.80 2.82
N ASN A 128 13.90 -3.72 2.17
CA ASN A 128 15.04 -3.41 1.31
C ASN A 128 14.53 -3.33 -0.12
N ASN A 129 14.64 -2.16 -0.74
CA ASN A 129 14.12 -1.88 -2.07
C ASN A 129 15.29 -1.75 -3.04
N PHE A 130 15.18 -2.40 -4.19
CA PHE A 130 16.13 -2.35 -5.30
C PHE A 130 15.36 -1.99 -6.57
N ASP A 131 15.79 -0.93 -7.25
CA ASP A 131 15.10 -0.42 -8.44
C ASP A 131 16.12 -0.20 -9.56
N LEU A 132 15.73 -0.60 -10.77
CA LEU A 132 16.43 -0.30 -12.02
C LEU A 132 15.45 0.32 -12.98
N MET A 133 15.66 1.59 -13.35
CA MET A 133 14.77 2.36 -14.22
C MET A 133 15.54 2.90 -15.41
N ALA A 134 14.96 2.81 -16.59
CA ALA A 134 15.42 3.47 -17.81
C ALA A 134 14.36 4.44 -18.30
N GLU A 135 14.80 5.67 -18.66
CA GLU A 135 13.92 6.72 -19.18
C GLU A 135 14.47 7.26 -20.50
N LYS A 136 13.63 7.27 -21.52
CA LYS A 136 13.92 7.83 -22.84
C LYS A 136 12.97 8.97 -23.16
N TYR A 137 13.53 10.16 -23.34
CA TYR A 137 12.78 11.32 -23.82
C TYR A 137 12.65 11.29 -25.34
N ILE A 138 11.46 11.55 -25.86
CA ILE A 138 11.14 11.47 -27.30
C ILE A 138 10.58 12.81 -27.77
N GLY A 139 11.37 13.53 -28.56
CA GLY A 139 11.02 14.89 -28.97
C GLY A 139 10.90 15.83 -27.77
N ASN A 140 10.00 16.79 -27.84
CA ASN A 140 9.83 17.82 -26.83
C ASN A 140 8.77 17.46 -25.75
N THR A 141 7.91 16.48 -26.02
CA THR A 141 6.70 16.20 -25.20
C THR A 141 6.57 14.74 -24.81
N GLY A 142 7.48 13.87 -25.28
CA GLY A 142 7.35 12.42 -25.08
C GLY A 142 8.34 11.86 -24.06
N ILE A 143 7.90 10.85 -23.30
CA ILE A 143 8.74 10.01 -22.44
C ILE A 143 8.26 8.55 -22.55
N ILE A 144 9.21 7.63 -22.64
CA ILE A 144 9.00 6.21 -22.39
C ILE A 144 9.91 5.81 -21.22
N SER A 145 9.36 5.10 -20.27
CA SER A 145 10.13 4.54 -19.17
C SER A 145 9.82 3.06 -18.98
N GLY A 146 10.82 2.35 -18.50
CA GLY A 146 10.69 0.95 -18.10
C GLY A 146 11.57 0.66 -16.91
N GLY A 147 11.07 -0.11 -15.96
CA GLY A 147 11.77 -0.42 -14.73
C GLY A 147 11.52 -1.84 -14.25
N LEU A 148 12.46 -2.29 -13.45
CA LEU A 148 12.37 -3.51 -12.64
C LEU A 148 12.53 -3.10 -11.18
N PHE A 149 11.74 -3.68 -10.31
CA PHE A 149 11.91 -3.50 -8.87
C PHE A 149 11.89 -4.84 -8.14
N TYR A 150 12.61 -4.88 -7.04
CA TYR A 150 12.58 -5.99 -6.10
C TYR A 150 12.56 -5.46 -4.67
N LYS A 151 11.65 -6.00 -3.86
CA LYS A 151 11.53 -5.66 -2.44
C LYS A 151 11.68 -6.93 -1.61
N SER A 152 12.56 -6.88 -0.62
CA SER A 152 12.64 -7.88 0.44
C SER A 152 12.08 -7.26 1.71
N ILE A 153 11.01 -7.82 2.22
CA ILE A 153 10.21 -7.26 3.30
C ILE A 153 10.29 -8.17 4.51
N ASP A 154 10.61 -7.62 5.66
CA ASP A 154 10.63 -8.32 6.94
C ASP A 154 9.50 -7.77 7.84
N ASN A 155 8.91 -8.63 8.66
CA ASN A 155 7.88 -8.29 9.63
C ASN A 155 6.65 -7.60 9.00
N TRP A 156 6.23 -8.01 7.80
CA TRP A 156 5.02 -7.46 7.18
C TRP A 156 3.78 -7.75 8.03
N ILE A 157 2.85 -6.81 8.08
CA ILE A 157 1.66 -6.90 8.95
C ILE A 157 0.47 -7.34 8.09
N TYR A 158 -0.28 -8.32 8.58
CA TYR A 158 -1.50 -8.82 7.96
C TYR A 158 -2.62 -8.96 8.98
N THR A 159 -3.85 -8.97 8.47
CA THR A 159 -5.02 -9.33 9.26
C THR A 159 -5.16 -10.85 9.24
N TYR A 160 -5.16 -11.44 10.42
CA TYR A 160 -5.50 -12.84 10.62
C TYR A 160 -6.92 -12.93 11.12
N SER A 161 -7.75 -13.72 10.46
CA SER A 161 -9.12 -14.04 10.87
C SER A 161 -9.30 -15.54 10.93
N THR A 162 -10.09 -16.03 11.86
CA THR A 162 -10.44 -17.46 11.95
C THR A 162 -11.79 -17.64 12.64
N ASP A 163 -12.59 -18.53 12.09
CA ASP A 163 -13.87 -18.96 12.67
C ASP A 163 -13.68 -20.00 13.78
N GLY A 164 -14.74 -20.19 14.57
CA GLY A 164 -14.78 -21.23 15.61
C GLY A 164 -13.90 -20.93 16.82
N TYR A 165 -13.52 -19.68 17.03
CA TYR A 165 -12.77 -19.27 18.20
C TYR A 165 -13.63 -19.39 19.47
N THR A 166 -13.05 -19.90 20.58
CA THR A 166 -13.74 -19.99 21.85
C THR A 166 -13.47 -18.74 22.67
N TYR A 167 -14.50 -17.94 22.91
CA TYR A 167 -14.47 -16.76 23.74
C TYR A 167 -15.59 -16.79 24.79
N ALA A 168 -15.27 -16.45 26.06
CA ALA A 168 -16.18 -16.44 27.20
C ALA A 168 -17.06 -17.72 27.37
N GLY A 169 -16.56 -18.89 26.88
CA GLY A 169 -17.25 -20.17 26.94
C GLY A 169 -18.13 -20.52 25.72
N ASN A 170 -18.27 -19.62 24.75
CA ASN A 170 -18.92 -19.83 23.46
C ASN A 170 -17.90 -20.20 22.38
N THR A 171 -18.26 -21.06 21.41
CA THR A 171 -17.30 -21.68 20.49
C THR A 171 -17.43 -21.24 19.03
N ASP A 172 -18.28 -20.26 18.74
CA ASP A 172 -18.62 -19.89 17.34
C ASP A 172 -18.23 -18.45 17.01
N TYR A 173 -17.20 -17.89 17.67
CA TYR A 173 -16.73 -16.54 17.38
C TYR A 173 -15.78 -16.50 16.18
N GLU A 174 -15.90 -15.47 15.36
CA GLU A 174 -14.85 -15.04 14.46
C GLU A 174 -13.81 -14.22 15.25
N PHE A 175 -12.56 -14.65 15.24
CA PHE A 175 -11.45 -13.96 15.89
C PHE A 175 -10.61 -13.23 14.86
N THR A 176 -10.38 -11.96 15.07
CA THR A 176 -9.53 -11.12 14.22
C THR A 176 -8.39 -10.47 15.01
N GLN A 177 -7.19 -10.47 14.44
CA GLN A 177 -6.01 -9.84 15.02
C GLN A 177 -4.98 -9.46 13.94
N LYS A 178 -4.31 -8.32 14.10
CA LYS A 178 -3.11 -7.99 13.31
C LYS A 178 -1.91 -8.80 13.79
N ARG A 179 -1.14 -9.37 12.86
CA ARG A 179 0.06 -10.18 13.12
C ARG A 179 1.19 -9.80 12.19
N ASN A 180 2.45 -10.06 12.63
CA ASN A 180 3.59 -9.99 11.72
C ASN A 180 3.81 -11.34 11.03
N GLY A 181 3.93 -11.30 9.71
CA GLY A 181 4.58 -12.36 8.94
C GLY A 181 6.10 -12.25 9.05
N LYS A 182 6.83 -13.32 8.74
CA LYS A 182 8.29 -13.33 8.85
C LYS A 182 8.93 -12.49 7.76
N SER A 183 8.81 -12.95 6.51
CA SER A 183 9.34 -12.27 5.35
C SER A 183 8.40 -12.36 4.17
N ALA A 184 8.54 -11.44 3.26
CA ALA A 184 7.90 -11.43 1.95
C ALA A 184 8.86 -10.90 0.91
N SER A 185 8.66 -11.28 -0.34
CA SER A 185 9.35 -10.69 -1.47
C SER A 185 8.35 -10.19 -2.50
N VAL A 186 8.71 -9.11 -3.16
CA VAL A 186 7.92 -8.55 -4.25
C VAL A 186 8.86 -8.25 -5.41
N PHE A 187 8.64 -8.87 -6.55
CA PHE A 187 9.29 -8.53 -7.81
C PHE A 187 8.28 -7.86 -8.73
N GLY A 188 8.70 -6.87 -9.50
CA GLY A 188 7.82 -6.27 -10.47
C GLY A 188 8.51 -5.64 -11.65
N VAL A 189 7.68 -5.39 -12.67
CA VAL A 189 8.04 -4.71 -13.92
C VAL A 189 7.10 -3.54 -14.11
N GLU A 190 7.64 -2.37 -14.39
CA GLU A 190 6.88 -1.16 -14.68
C GLU A 190 7.22 -0.66 -16.09
N LEU A 191 6.18 -0.30 -16.84
CA LEU A 191 6.32 0.31 -18.14
C LEU A 191 5.42 1.55 -18.20
N ALA A 192 5.90 2.65 -18.75
CA ALA A 192 5.08 3.83 -18.96
C ALA A 192 5.45 4.55 -20.26
N ILE A 193 4.46 5.15 -20.88
CA ILE A 193 4.59 6.03 -22.01
C ILE A 193 3.67 7.23 -21.85
N GLN A 194 4.22 8.39 -22.13
CA GLN A 194 3.45 9.61 -22.33
C GLN A 194 3.96 10.31 -23.57
N LYS A 195 3.09 10.61 -24.51
CA LYS A 195 3.47 11.26 -25.77
C LYS A 195 2.28 11.94 -26.46
N GLU A 196 2.55 13.05 -27.11
CA GLU A 196 1.69 13.60 -28.13
C GLU A 196 1.84 12.76 -29.42
N LEU A 197 0.77 12.06 -29.83
CA LEU A 197 0.78 11.17 -30.99
C LEU A 197 0.70 11.97 -32.29
N ILE A 198 -0.21 12.92 -32.33
CA ILE A 198 -0.43 13.92 -33.39
C ILE A 198 -0.81 15.21 -32.67
N ASP A 199 -0.81 16.32 -33.38
CA ASP A 199 -1.13 17.62 -32.83
C ASP A 199 -2.41 17.56 -31.96
N ASN A 200 -2.29 18.01 -30.73
CA ASN A 200 -3.37 18.06 -29.74
C ASN A 200 -3.86 16.70 -29.20
N LEU A 201 -3.36 15.56 -29.67
CA LEU A 201 -3.75 14.24 -29.18
C LEU A 201 -2.64 13.62 -28.34
N ASN A 202 -2.86 13.54 -27.04
CA ASN A 202 -1.94 12.98 -26.07
C ASN A 202 -2.36 11.59 -25.62
N VAL A 203 -1.42 10.66 -25.54
CA VAL A 203 -1.57 9.36 -24.90
C VAL A 203 -0.72 9.33 -23.62
N ALA A 204 -1.29 8.78 -22.55
CA ALA A 204 -0.54 8.31 -21.41
C ALA A 204 -0.99 6.90 -21.08
N ALA A 205 -0.04 5.99 -20.92
CA ALA A 205 -0.31 4.62 -20.50
C ALA A 205 0.77 4.13 -19.55
N ASN A 206 0.38 3.34 -18.57
CA ASN A 206 1.31 2.59 -17.73
C ASN A 206 0.80 1.18 -17.51
N TYR A 207 1.73 0.28 -17.24
CA TYR A 207 1.49 -1.10 -16.88
C TYR A 207 2.45 -1.49 -15.77
N THR A 208 1.94 -2.15 -14.75
CA THR A 208 2.71 -2.75 -13.67
C THR A 208 2.34 -4.22 -13.55
N PHE A 209 3.35 -5.06 -13.61
CA PHE A 209 3.28 -6.45 -13.21
C PHE A 209 3.95 -6.61 -11.85
N THR A 210 3.32 -7.33 -10.94
CA THR A 210 3.84 -7.60 -9.60
C THR A 210 3.67 -9.07 -9.27
N ASP A 211 4.75 -9.72 -8.87
CA ASP A 211 4.76 -11.07 -8.32
C ASP A 211 5.20 -10.97 -6.85
N SER A 212 4.38 -11.47 -5.95
CA SER A 212 4.61 -11.40 -4.51
C SER A 212 4.49 -12.76 -3.86
N GLU A 213 5.42 -13.05 -2.96
CA GLU A 213 5.49 -14.31 -2.24
C GLU A 213 5.80 -14.02 -0.77
N THR A 214 5.11 -14.71 0.14
CA THR A 214 5.38 -14.65 1.57
C THR A 214 5.98 -15.96 2.04
N ASP A 215 6.85 -15.91 3.05
CA ASP A 215 7.22 -17.12 3.79
C ASP A 215 5.97 -17.72 4.47
N SER A 216 6.12 -18.92 5.00
CA SER A 216 5.05 -19.64 5.68
C SER A 216 4.31 -18.75 6.70
N VAL A 217 3.02 -18.57 6.47
CA VAL A 217 2.09 -17.81 7.32
C VAL A 217 1.08 -18.80 7.89
N ASP A 218 1.04 -18.95 9.21
CA ASP A 218 0.14 -19.88 9.91
C ASP A 218 0.15 -21.32 9.34
N GLY A 219 1.36 -21.78 8.91
CA GLY A 219 1.58 -23.10 8.31
C GLY A 219 1.24 -23.21 6.81
N ARG A 220 0.83 -22.13 6.17
CA ARG A 220 0.56 -22.04 4.72
C ARG A 220 1.78 -21.46 4.02
N ASN A 221 2.11 -22.00 2.86
CA ASN A 221 3.21 -21.54 1.99
C ASN A 221 2.63 -20.93 0.71
N ASP A 222 3.45 -20.13 0.04
CA ASP A 222 3.15 -19.55 -1.28
C ASP A 222 1.87 -18.65 -1.26
N VAL A 223 1.66 -17.95 -0.15
CA VAL A 223 0.57 -17.01 -0.01
C VAL A 223 1.00 -15.66 -0.60
N PRO A 224 0.23 -15.05 -1.51
CA PRO A 224 0.55 -13.72 -2.01
C PRO A 224 0.48 -12.69 -0.88
N LEU A 225 1.26 -11.61 -0.99
CA LEU A 225 1.19 -10.52 -0.04
C LEU A 225 -0.17 -9.81 -0.16
N ALA A 226 -0.88 -9.66 0.96
CA ALA A 226 -2.17 -8.98 0.97
C ALA A 226 -2.04 -7.56 0.40
N GLY A 227 -2.99 -7.17 -0.45
CA GLY A 227 -2.97 -5.90 -1.16
C GLY A 227 -2.07 -5.83 -2.40
N ALA A 228 -1.30 -6.89 -2.72
CA ALA A 228 -0.50 -6.95 -3.92
C ALA A 228 -1.35 -7.34 -5.13
N VAL A 229 -1.49 -6.41 -6.08
CA VAL A 229 -2.19 -6.66 -7.35
C VAL A 229 -1.19 -7.15 -8.39
N GLU A 230 -1.42 -8.33 -8.98
CA GLU A 230 -0.50 -8.89 -9.98
C GLU A 230 -0.40 -8.03 -11.25
N ASN A 231 -1.53 -7.60 -11.78
CA ASN A 231 -1.58 -6.83 -13.03
C ASN A 231 -2.38 -5.55 -12.85
N MET A 232 -1.75 -4.41 -13.09
CA MET A 232 -2.40 -3.09 -13.13
C MET A 232 -2.04 -2.37 -14.42
N TYR A 233 -3.00 -1.70 -15.03
CA TYR A 233 -2.70 -0.76 -16.12
C TYR A 233 -3.71 0.38 -16.20
N ASN A 234 -3.20 1.50 -16.66
CA ASN A 234 -4.00 2.68 -16.92
C ASN A 234 -3.68 3.17 -18.33
N VAL A 235 -4.70 3.53 -19.08
CA VAL A 235 -4.56 4.11 -20.41
C VAL A 235 -5.45 5.33 -20.52
N SER A 236 -4.92 6.45 -20.94
CA SER A 236 -5.69 7.66 -21.21
C SER A 236 -5.35 8.25 -22.57
N LEU A 237 -6.38 8.73 -23.24
CA LEU A 237 -6.30 9.53 -24.44
C LEU A 237 -6.92 10.89 -24.17
N ALA A 238 -6.19 11.96 -24.45
CA ALA A 238 -6.65 13.32 -24.27
C ALA A 238 -6.48 14.12 -25.56
N TYR A 239 -7.56 14.74 -26.01
CA TYR A 239 -7.53 15.72 -27.08
C TYR A 239 -7.73 17.12 -26.53
N GLU A 240 -6.79 18.01 -26.79
CA GLU A 240 -6.76 19.35 -26.20
C GLU A 240 -6.45 20.41 -27.23
N THR A 241 -7.29 21.42 -27.29
CA THR A 241 -7.12 22.66 -28.08
C THR A 241 -7.36 23.85 -27.18
N ASP A 242 -7.14 25.07 -27.69
CA ASP A 242 -7.43 26.30 -26.95
C ASP A 242 -8.87 26.39 -26.42
N LYS A 243 -9.83 25.77 -27.12
CA LYS A 243 -11.26 25.82 -26.79
C LYS A 243 -11.82 24.57 -26.16
N PHE A 244 -11.22 23.44 -26.44
CA PHE A 244 -11.84 22.16 -26.19
C PHE A 244 -10.84 21.17 -25.58
N PHE A 245 -11.26 20.46 -24.53
CA PHE A 245 -10.53 19.37 -23.91
C PHE A 245 -11.46 18.17 -23.74
N VAL A 246 -11.02 16.98 -24.16
CA VAL A 246 -11.66 15.71 -23.84
C VAL A 246 -10.61 14.69 -23.45
N ARG A 247 -10.86 13.94 -22.37
CA ARG A 247 -10.04 12.80 -21.97
C ARG A 247 -10.92 11.60 -21.70
N ALA A 248 -10.55 10.46 -22.25
CA ALA A 248 -11.02 9.15 -21.87
C ALA A 248 -9.92 8.41 -21.11
N SER A 249 -10.25 7.82 -19.95
CA SER A 249 -9.30 7.08 -19.12
C SER A 249 -9.88 5.72 -18.80
N TYR A 250 -9.10 4.66 -19.02
CA TYR A 250 -9.42 3.30 -18.63
C TYR A 250 -8.41 2.82 -17.60
N ASN A 251 -8.92 2.34 -16.46
CA ASN A 251 -8.12 1.86 -15.35
C ASN A 251 -8.49 0.42 -15.07
N TYR A 252 -7.48 -0.44 -14.95
CA TYR A 252 -7.60 -1.85 -14.59
C TYR A 252 -6.73 -2.16 -13.40
N ALA A 253 -7.29 -2.85 -12.43
CA ALA A 253 -6.55 -3.54 -11.37
C ALA A 253 -7.08 -4.98 -11.28
N GLY A 254 -6.18 -5.95 -11.28
CA GLY A 254 -6.50 -7.36 -11.06
C GLY A 254 -7.04 -7.63 -9.67
N GLU A 255 -7.47 -8.83 -9.42
CA GLU A 255 -7.84 -9.27 -8.08
C GLU A 255 -6.65 -9.28 -7.14
N GLN A 256 -6.91 -9.15 -5.85
CA GLN A 256 -5.88 -9.20 -4.81
C GLN A 256 -6.42 -9.88 -3.56
N LEU A 257 -5.53 -10.58 -2.84
CA LEU A 257 -5.82 -11.01 -1.48
C LEU A 257 -6.03 -9.78 -0.61
N ASP A 258 -7.17 -9.70 0.07
CA ASP A 258 -7.52 -8.61 0.99
C ASP A 258 -7.24 -9.03 2.43
N GLU A 259 -7.72 -10.22 2.81
CA GLU A 259 -7.62 -10.74 4.16
C GLU A 259 -7.32 -12.23 4.15
N LEU A 260 -6.40 -12.63 5.02
CA LEU A 260 -5.96 -14.02 5.15
C LEU A 260 -6.81 -14.73 6.20
N GLY A 261 -7.59 -15.73 5.76
CA GLY A 261 -8.34 -16.60 6.65
C GLY A 261 -7.48 -17.67 7.32
N GLY A 262 -8.04 -18.36 8.30
CA GLY A 262 -7.43 -19.52 8.95
C GLY A 262 -7.24 -20.71 7.99
N ALA A 263 -8.07 -20.79 6.94
CA ALA A 263 -7.99 -21.78 5.87
C ALA A 263 -8.14 -21.10 4.50
N THR A 264 -7.69 -21.76 3.43
CA THR A 264 -7.70 -21.18 2.06
C THR A 264 -9.11 -20.80 1.58
N TRP A 265 -10.13 -21.48 2.02
CA TRP A 265 -11.53 -21.18 1.66
C TRP A 265 -12.09 -19.98 2.43
N GLU A 266 -11.45 -19.53 3.49
CA GLU A 266 -11.79 -18.34 4.28
C GLU A 266 -11.08 -17.08 3.77
N ASP A 267 -10.09 -17.23 2.88
CA ASP A 267 -9.39 -16.07 2.31
C ASP A 267 -10.36 -15.15 1.59
N ARG A 268 -10.31 -13.87 1.94
CA ARG A 268 -11.10 -12.83 1.28
C ARG A 268 -10.28 -12.16 0.19
N TYR A 269 -10.87 -12.06 -0.98
CA TYR A 269 -10.29 -11.40 -2.14
C TYR A 269 -11.11 -10.18 -2.53
N TYR A 270 -10.41 -9.13 -2.91
CA TYR A 270 -11.02 -8.00 -3.59
C TYR A 270 -11.00 -8.27 -5.10
N ASP A 271 -12.18 -8.23 -5.72
CA ASP A 271 -12.36 -8.61 -7.13
C ASP A 271 -11.70 -7.60 -8.07
N GLU A 272 -11.42 -8.02 -9.30
CA GLU A 272 -10.86 -7.17 -10.33
C GLU A 272 -11.70 -5.92 -10.60
N GLN A 273 -11.05 -4.82 -10.95
CA GLN A 273 -11.68 -3.53 -11.17
C GLN A 273 -11.39 -3.01 -12.57
N LYS A 274 -12.42 -2.48 -13.24
CA LYS A 274 -12.38 -1.98 -14.63
C LYS A 274 -13.17 -0.69 -14.72
N PHE A 275 -12.50 0.46 -14.66
CA PHE A 275 -13.15 1.75 -14.72
C PHE A 275 -12.89 2.45 -16.03
N LEU A 276 -13.95 2.96 -16.67
CA LEU A 276 -13.87 3.87 -17.79
C LEU A 276 -14.46 5.22 -17.35
N ASP A 277 -13.64 6.27 -17.48
CA ASP A 277 -13.99 7.63 -17.11
C ASP A 277 -13.87 8.57 -18.31
N LEU A 278 -14.74 9.55 -18.42
CA LEU A 278 -14.70 10.61 -19.41
C LEU A 278 -14.72 11.98 -18.74
N ASN A 279 -13.85 12.87 -19.21
CA ASN A 279 -13.79 14.26 -18.79
C ASN A 279 -13.81 15.14 -20.04
N ALA A 280 -14.61 16.19 -20.02
CA ALA A 280 -14.67 17.17 -21.11
C ALA A 280 -14.79 18.58 -20.57
N SER A 281 -14.18 19.54 -21.26
CA SER A 281 -14.40 20.94 -21.00
C SER A 281 -14.38 21.77 -22.27
N TYR A 282 -15.11 22.87 -22.23
CA TYR A 282 -15.24 23.82 -23.36
C TYR A 282 -15.14 25.26 -22.85
N ASN A 283 -14.21 26.02 -23.42
CA ASN A 283 -14.07 27.44 -23.15
C ASN A 283 -15.08 28.21 -24.04
N LEU A 284 -16.24 28.56 -23.44
CA LEU A 284 -17.29 29.31 -24.13
C LEU A 284 -16.81 30.73 -24.46
N THR A 285 -16.11 31.34 -23.52
CA THR A 285 -15.41 32.63 -23.64
C THR A 285 -14.13 32.56 -22.84
N ASP A 286 -13.27 33.59 -22.92
CA ASP A 286 -12.06 33.72 -22.08
C ASP A 286 -12.33 33.74 -20.57
N LYS A 287 -13.60 33.92 -20.17
CA LYS A 287 -14.02 34.02 -18.77
C LYS A 287 -14.97 32.91 -18.33
N ILE A 288 -15.51 32.12 -19.27
CA ILE A 288 -16.50 31.09 -18.97
C ILE A 288 -16.02 29.78 -19.56
N ARG A 289 -15.82 28.78 -18.67
CA ARG A 289 -15.52 27.41 -19.02
C ARG A 289 -16.65 26.49 -18.54
N LEU A 290 -17.15 25.67 -19.42
CA LEU A 290 -18.06 24.57 -19.13
C LEU A 290 -17.25 23.30 -18.94
N PHE A 291 -17.64 22.45 -18.00
CA PHE A 291 -17.02 21.14 -17.82
C PHE A 291 -18.08 20.06 -17.55
N ALA A 292 -17.76 18.84 -17.93
CA ALA A 292 -18.55 17.65 -17.66
C ALA A 292 -17.63 16.49 -17.31
N GLU A 293 -18.07 15.67 -16.37
CA GLU A 293 -17.36 14.47 -15.95
C GLU A 293 -18.35 13.31 -15.84
N ALA A 294 -17.95 12.14 -16.36
CA ALA A 294 -18.66 10.89 -16.20
C ALA A 294 -17.67 9.83 -15.70
N LYS A 295 -17.94 9.28 -14.52
CA LYS A 295 -17.10 8.27 -13.86
C LYS A 295 -17.76 6.92 -13.89
N ASN A 296 -16.92 5.88 -13.92
CA ASN A 296 -17.36 4.48 -13.88
C ASN A 296 -18.44 4.15 -14.92
N LEU A 297 -18.19 4.49 -16.19
CA LEU A 297 -19.09 4.18 -17.31
C LEU A 297 -19.26 2.68 -17.55
N THR A 298 -18.34 1.88 -17.06
CA THR A 298 -18.42 0.41 -17.07
C THR A 298 -19.41 -0.12 -16.04
N ASN A 299 -19.91 0.72 -15.14
CA ASN A 299 -20.76 0.34 -14.00
C ASN A 299 -20.12 -0.79 -13.17
N GLN A 300 -18.80 -0.69 -12.95
CA GLN A 300 -18.03 -1.66 -12.20
C GLN A 300 -18.45 -1.62 -10.73
N PRO A 301 -18.97 -2.72 -10.15
CA PRO A 301 -19.21 -2.81 -8.73
C PRO A 301 -17.90 -3.06 -7.98
N LEU A 302 -17.81 -2.60 -6.73
CA LEU A 302 -16.78 -3.01 -5.78
C LEU A 302 -17.28 -4.30 -5.12
N ARG A 303 -16.53 -5.39 -5.27
CA ARG A 303 -16.92 -6.70 -4.76
C ARG A 303 -15.79 -7.37 -4.03
N TYR A 304 -16.16 -8.05 -2.96
CA TYR A 304 -15.33 -9.05 -2.30
C TYR A 304 -15.91 -10.43 -2.56
N TYR A 305 -15.08 -11.44 -2.52
CA TYR A 305 -15.49 -12.83 -2.50
C TYR A 305 -14.59 -13.62 -1.56
N GLN A 306 -15.05 -14.75 -1.07
CA GLN A 306 -14.31 -15.62 -0.16
C GLN A 306 -14.00 -16.94 -0.85
N GLY A 307 -12.78 -17.43 -0.68
CA GLY A 307 -12.34 -18.69 -1.28
C GLY A 307 -12.15 -18.57 -2.80
N SER A 308 -13.00 -19.20 -3.59
CA SER A 308 -12.92 -19.23 -5.06
C SER A 308 -14.14 -18.60 -5.72
N LYS A 309 -13.93 -17.94 -6.86
CA LYS A 309 -15.04 -17.54 -7.74
C LYS A 309 -15.69 -18.77 -8.34
N GLU A 310 -17.01 -18.93 -8.19
CA GLU A 310 -17.81 -19.86 -8.98
C GLU A 310 -18.23 -19.24 -10.32
#